data_9e30404975e998bd1a229567708014e7
#
_entry.id   9e30404975e998bd1a229567708014e7
#
_cell.length_a   1.000
_cell.length_b   1.000
_cell.length_c   1.000
_cell.angle_alpha   90.00
_cell.angle_beta   90.00
_cell.angle_gamma   90.00
#
_symmetry.space_group_name_H-M   'P 1'
#
loop_
_entity.id
_entity.type
_entity.pdbx_description
1 polymer ?
#
loop_
_entity_poly.entity_id
_entity_poly.type
_entity_poly.pdbx_seq_one_letter_code
_entity_poly.pdbx_strand_id
1 'polypeptide(L)'
;MFENCKNTKQQGNIGLGSAIQYFTQNLYLVSLPLNDSQDYDLVVEDRDGTLKKVQVKTSTQLNEYGTYSVNLRVLGGNSKSNYVHKKANEVIYDWLFILCDNGDRYLIPKDIIKDLKSTITVGKLYQEYKF
;
A
#
# COMPACT_ATOMS: atom_id res chain seq x y z
N MET A 1 -2.14 12.17 11.96
CA MET A 1 -1.52 10.82 12.17
C MET A 1 -0.04 10.83 11.87
N PHE A 2 0.41 11.46 10.79
CA PHE A 2 1.82 11.46 10.38
C PHE A 2 2.60 12.72 10.80
N GLU A 3 2.03 13.59 11.60
CA GLU A 3 2.59 14.88 11.99
C GLU A 3 3.95 14.80 12.70
N ASN A 4 4.20 13.67 13.36
CA ASN A 4 5.47 13.44 14.07
C ASN A 4 6.52 12.70 13.24
N CYS A 5 6.20 12.34 11.99
CA CYS A 5 7.14 11.66 11.11
C CYS A 5 8.19 12.62 10.58
N LYS A 6 9.46 12.28 10.78
CA LYS A 6 10.60 13.07 10.29
C LYS A 6 10.87 12.88 8.78
N ASN A 7 10.34 11.80 8.20
CA ASN A 7 10.56 11.45 6.80
C ASN A 7 9.51 10.44 6.30
N THR A 8 9.48 10.22 5.00
CA THR A 8 8.56 9.29 4.34
C THR A 8 8.76 7.83 4.74
N LYS A 9 9.98 7.45 5.16
CA LYS A 9 10.26 6.10 5.63
C LYS A 9 9.55 5.80 6.95
N GLN A 10 9.55 6.74 7.89
CA GLN A 10 8.80 6.60 9.15
C GLN A 10 7.29 6.52 8.89
N GLN A 11 6.79 7.35 7.99
CA GLN A 11 5.40 7.28 7.54
C GLN A 11 5.06 5.91 6.93
N GLY A 12 5.93 5.39 6.06
CA GLY A 12 5.77 4.05 5.48
C GLY A 12 5.74 2.94 6.53
N ASN A 13 6.57 3.04 7.58
CA ASN A 13 6.57 2.08 8.69
C ASN A 13 5.26 2.09 9.48
N ILE A 14 4.63 3.24 9.66
CA ILE A 14 3.29 3.34 10.27
C ILE A 14 2.26 2.64 9.39
N GLY A 15 2.30 2.86 8.09
CA GLY A 15 1.43 2.16 7.13
C GLY A 15 1.59 0.65 7.20
N LEU A 16 2.84 0.18 7.22
CA LEU A 16 3.17 -1.24 7.33
C LEU A 16 2.64 -1.83 8.65
N GLY A 17 2.85 -1.15 9.78
CA GLY A 17 2.33 -1.56 11.09
C GLY A 17 0.80 -1.66 11.10
N SER A 18 0.12 -0.70 10.48
CA SER A 18 -1.34 -0.71 10.35
C SER A 18 -1.84 -1.89 9.50
N ALA A 19 -1.14 -2.21 8.42
CA ALA A 19 -1.49 -3.36 7.58
C ALA A 19 -1.28 -4.69 8.34
N ILE A 20 -0.15 -4.83 9.05
CA ILE A 20 0.13 -6.02 9.87
C ILE A 20 -0.98 -6.20 10.92
N GLN A 21 -1.35 -5.14 11.64
CA GLN A 21 -2.41 -5.17 12.62
C GLN A 21 -3.73 -5.66 11.99
N TYR A 22 -4.11 -5.07 10.88
CA TYR A 22 -5.35 -5.43 10.19
C TYR A 22 -5.40 -6.92 9.82
N PHE A 23 -4.38 -7.40 9.14
CA PHE A 23 -4.35 -8.79 8.69
C PHE A 23 -4.27 -9.77 9.85
N THR A 24 -3.48 -9.46 10.88
CA THR A 24 -3.37 -10.31 12.08
C THR A 24 -4.70 -10.40 12.83
N GLN A 25 -5.40 -9.27 13.00
CA GLN A 25 -6.73 -9.26 13.63
C GLN A 25 -7.78 -10.03 12.84
N ASN A 26 -7.64 -10.09 11.52
CA ASN A 26 -8.50 -10.86 10.63
C ASN A 26 -7.99 -12.30 10.41
N LEU A 27 -7.08 -12.77 11.25
CA LEU A 27 -6.60 -14.15 11.32
C LEU A 27 -5.84 -14.62 10.07
N TYR A 28 -5.20 -13.70 9.35
CA TYR A 28 -4.20 -14.03 8.34
C TYR A 28 -2.87 -14.33 9.00
N LEU A 29 -2.11 -15.24 8.44
CA LEU A 29 -0.68 -15.35 8.73
C LEU A 29 0.06 -14.31 7.90
N VAL A 30 0.91 -13.52 8.55
CA VAL A 30 1.64 -12.41 7.91
C VAL A 30 3.11 -12.77 7.80
N SER A 31 3.66 -12.65 6.61
CA SER A 31 5.08 -12.82 6.33
C SER A 31 5.66 -11.53 5.75
N LEU A 32 6.88 -11.20 6.16
CA LEU A 32 7.64 -10.07 5.63
C LEU A 32 8.72 -10.56 4.69
N PRO A 33 8.88 -9.97 3.49
CA PRO A 33 10.04 -10.23 2.65
C PRO A 33 11.34 -9.88 3.38
N LEU A 34 12.36 -10.68 3.21
CA LEU A 34 13.66 -10.46 3.85
C LEU A 34 14.37 -9.21 3.32
N ASN A 35 14.17 -8.89 2.05
CA ASN A 35 14.73 -7.69 1.43
C ASN A 35 13.62 -6.84 0.77
N ASP A 36 13.95 -5.62 0.39
CA ASP A 36 13.01 -4.61 -0.11
C ASP A 36 13.02 -4.45 -1.63
N SER A 37 13.50 -5.46 -2.37
CA SER A 37 13.55 -5.42 -3.83
C SER A 37 12.25 -5.86 -4.52
N GLN A 38 11.27 -6.34 -3.76
CA GLN A 38 9.98 -6.78 -4.29
C GLN A 38 9.00 -5.61 -4.48
N ASP A 39 7.98 -5.87 -5.31
CA ASP A 39 6.90 -4.91 -5.58
C ASP A 39 5.83 -4.88 -4.48
N TYR A 40 6.02 -5.62 -3.41
CA TYR A 40 5.07 -5.77 -2.30
C TYR A 40 5.79 -5.73 -0.96
N ASP A 41 5.05 -5.37 0.08
CA ASP A 41 5.59 -5.19 1.44
C ASP A 41 5.27 -6.35 2.37
N LEU A 42 4.19 -7.10 2.07
CA LEU A 42 3.72 -8.23 2.86
C LEU A 42 3.32 -9.39 1.96
N VAL A 43 3.40 -10.60 2.52
CA VAL A 43 2.64 -11.75 2.02
C VAL A 43 1.71 -12.19 3.14
N VAL A 44 0.44 -12.37 2.83
CA VAL A 44 -0.56 -12.82 3.79
C VAL A 44 -1.17 -14.15 3.31
N GLU A 45 -1.43 -15.03 4.25
CA GLU A 45 -2.03 -16.34 4.01
C GLU A 45 -3.36 -16.42 4.74
N ASP A 46 -4.44 -16.72 4.02
CA ASP A 46 -5.75 -16.91 4.61
C ASP A 46 -5.91 -18.30 5.24
N ARG A 47 -7.08 -18.56 5.82
CA ARG A 47 -7.38 -19.85 6.48
C ARG A 47 -7.38 -21.04 5.52
N ASP A 48 -7.57 -20.79 4.24
CA ASP A 48 -7.57 -21.83 3.20
C ASP A 48 -6.16 -22.08 2.63
N GLY A 49 -5.15 -21.38 3.15
CA GLY A 49 -3.76 -21.47 2.67
C GLY A 49 -3.49 -20.65 1.41
N THR A 50 -4.42 -19.80 0.97
CA THR A 50 -4.20 -18.92 -0.19
C THR A 50 -3.30 -17.76 0.19
N LEU A 51 -2.23 -17.57 -0.58
CA LEU A 51 -1.26 -16.49 -0.41
C LEU A 51 -1.65 -15.28 -1.25
N LYS A 52 -1.53 -14.09 -0.67
CA LYS A 52 -1.71 -12.81 -1.37
C LYS A 52 -0.53 -11.89 -1.08
N LYS A 53 -0.01 -11.26 -2.12
CA LYS A 53 1.01 -10.22 -2.04
C LYS A 53 0.33 -8.89 -1.82
N VAL A 54 0.77 -8.13 -0.83
CA VAL A 54 0.16 -6.85 -0.44
C VAL A 54 1.19 -5.74 -0.58
N GLN A 55 0.87 -4.72 -1.36
CA GLN A 55 1.59 -3.45 -1.39
C GLN A 55 0.95 -2.49 -0.40
N VAL A 56 1.75 -1.83 0.42
CA VAL A 56 1.29 -0.84 1.40
C VAL A 56 1.66 0.56 0.93
N LYS A 57 0.71 1.46 0.96
CA LYS A 57 0.90 2.88 0.65
C LYS A 57 0.30 3.75 1.75
N THR A 58 0.86 4.93 1.91
CA THR A 58 0.33 5.95 2.81
C THR A 58 0.12 7.26 2.05
N SER A 59 -0.79 8.10 2.51
CA SER A 59 -0.98 9.42 1.92
C SER A 59 -1.28 10.49 2.97
N THR A 60 -0.58 11.61 2.85
CA THR A 60 -0.87 12.87 3.52
C THR A 60 -1.42 13.93 2.55
N GLN A 61 -1.50 13.60 1.25
CA GLN A 61 -1.84 14.53 0.19
C GLN A 61 -3.35 14.68 0.04
N LEU A 62 -3.94 15.41 0.98
CA LEU A 62 -5.36 15.80 0.93
C LEU A 62 -5.53 16.94 -0.08
N ASN A 63 -6.40 16.74 -1.06
CA ASN A 63 -6.72 17.77 -2.05
C ASN A 63 -7.92 18.65 -1.60
N GLU A 64 -8.20 19.69 -2.38
CA GLU A 64 -9.31 20.63 -2.12
C GLU A 64 -10.70 19.97 -2.13
N TYR A 65 -10.85 18.79 -2.73
CA TYR A 65 -12.09 18.03 -2.79
C TYR A 65 -12.29 17.08 -1.61
N GLY A 66 -11.36 17.08 -0.65
CA GLY A 66 -11.41 16.20 0.52
C GLY A 66 -11.03 14.74 0.22
N THR A 67 -10.24 14.51 -0.83
CA THR A 67 -9.75 13.18 -1.22
C THR A 67 -8.24 13.10 -1.12
N TYR A 68 -7.72 11.88 -0.91
CA TYR A 68 -6.29 11.62 -0.79
C TYR A 68 -5.72 11.07 -2.09
N SER A 69 -4.63 11.65 -2.54
CA SER A 69 -3.86 11.15 -3.69
C SER A 69 -2.76 10.20 -3.23
N VAL A 70 -2.65 9.06 -3.88
CA VAL A 70 -1.68 8.00 -3.56
C VAL A 70 -0.86 7.67 -4.80
N ASN A 71 0.47 7.73 -4.67
CA ASN A 71 1.36 7.34 -5.74
C ASN A 71 1.47 5.81 -5.81
N LEU A 72 1.13 5.23 -6.96
CA LEU A 72 1.15 3.79 -7.21
C LEU A 72 2.49 3.27 -7.74
N ARG A 73 3.42 4.15 -8.08
CA ARG A 73 4.73 3.74 -8.56
C ARG A 73 5.50 3.04 -7.44
N VAL A 74 6.21 1.99 -7.80
CA VAL A 74 7.10 1.26 -6.90
C VAL A 74 8.53 1.50 -7.35
N LEU A 75 9.38 1.90 -6.40
CA LEU A 75 10.82 2.01 -6.60
C LEU A 75 11.44 0.63 -6.34
N GLY A 76 12.00 0.01 -7.38
CA GLY A 76 12.74 -1.24 -7.26
C GLY A 76 14.25 -0.98 -7.24
N GLY A 77 14.97 -1.59 -6.29
CA GLY A 77 16.43 -1.65 -6.26
C GLY A 77 17.11 -0.71 -5.27
N ASN A 78 18.19 -1.22 -4.67
CA ASN A 78 18.99 -0.58 -3.62
C ASN A 78 20.19 0.22 -4.17
N SER A 79 20.43 0.28 -5.48
CA SER A 79 21.56 1.01 -5.99
C SER A 79 21.14 2.37 -6.52
N LYS A 80 21.85 3.41 -6.11
CA LYS A 80 21.64 4.80 -6.55
C LYS A 80 21.70 5.00 -8.06
N SER A 81 22.19 4.00 -8.82
CA SER A 81 22.37 4.07 -10.26
C SER A 81 21.30 3.34 -11.08
N ASN A 82 20.42 2.54 -10.45
CA ASN A 82 19.45 1.66 -11.11
C ASN A 82 18.04 1.76 -10.53
N TYR A 83 17.55 2.98 -10.29
CA TYR A 83 16.15 3.19 -9.92
C TYR A 83 15.26 2.90 -11.13
N VAL A 84 14.68 1.71 -11.17
CA VAL A 84 13.62 1.40 -12.13
C VAL A 84 12.28 1.79 -11.49
N HIS A 85 11.70 2.89 -11.96
CA HIS A 85 10.33 3.26 -11.62
C HIS A 85 9.37 2.34 -12.38
N LYS A 86 8.81 1.35 -11.70
CA LYS A 86 7.72 0.56 -12.26
C LYS A 86 6.42 1.35 -12.21
N LYS A 87 5.72 1.41 -13.34
CA LYS A 87 4.35 1.94 -13.39
C LYS A 87 3.40 1.00 -12.65
N ALA A 88 2.25 1.50 -12.23
CA ALA A 88 1.28 0.70 -11.47
C ALA A 88 0.85 -0.60 -12.16
N ASN A 89 0.75 -0.61 -13.49
CA ASN A 89 0.40 -1.79 -14.28
C ASN A 89 1.54 -2.82 -14.47
N GLU A 90 2.77 -2.44 -14.14
CA GLU A 90 3.96 -3.29 -14.26
C GLU A 90 4.33 -3.98 -12.94
N VAL A 91 3.75 -3.56 -11.82
CA VAL A 91 4.05 -4.11 -10.49
C VAL A 91 3.26 -5.37 -10.20
N ILE A 92 3.87 -6.27 -9.44
CA ILE A 92 3.28 -7.58 -9.10
C ILE A 92 2.87 -7.60 -7.63
N TYR A 93 1.58 -7.40 -7.38
CA TYR A 93 0.93 -7.65 -6.09
C TYR A 93 -0.56 -7.95 -6.31
N ASP A 94 -1.23 -8.49 -5.31
CA ASP A 94 -2.64 -8.88 -5.39
C ASP A 94 -3.55 -7.81 -4.79
N TRP A 95 -3.12 -7.20 -3.69
CA TRP A 95 -3.87 -6.19 -2.95
C TRP A 95 -3.05 -4.95 -2.68
N LEU A 96 -3.71 -3.79 -2.76
CA LEU A 96 -3.18 -2.51 -2.33
C LEU A 96 -3.83 -2.12 -0.99
N PHE A 97 -3.02 -1.99 0.05
CA PHE A 97 -3.43 -1.44 1.34
C PHE A 97 -3.04 0.03 1.40
N ILE A 98 -3.99 0.91 1.72
CA ILE A 98 -3.75 2.34 1.84
C ILE A 98 -4.12 2.80 3.25
N LEU A 99 -3.23 3.58 3.87
CA LEU A 99 -3.49 4.33 5.09
C LEU A 99 -3.40 5.82 4.80
N CYS A 100 -4.49 6.55 5.04
CA CYS A 100 -4.55 8.00 4.91
C CYS A 100 -4.26 8.69 6.24
N ASP A 101 -3.82 9.95 6.19
CA ASP A 101 -3.47 10.74 7.37
C ASP A 101 -4.64 10.93 8.35
N ASN A 102 -5.86 10.93 7.86
CA ASN A 102 -7.07 10.98 8.69
C ASN A 102 -7.43 9.63 9.37
N GLY A 103 -6.63 8.59 9.16
CA GLY A 103 -6.86 7.26 9.70
C GLY A 103 -7.69 6.34 8.83
N ASP A 104 -8.23 6.80 7.72
CA ASP A 104 -8.97 5.98 6.77
C ASP A 104 -8.07 4.90 6.15
N ARG A 105 -8.60 3.69 6.06
CA ARG A 105 -7.90 2.54 5.49
C ARG A 105 -8.70 1.92 4.36
N TYR A 106 -7.98 1.47 3.34
CA TYR A 106 -8.55 0.82 2.16
C TYR A 106 -7.79 -0.45 1.85
N LEU A 107 -8.50 -1.48 1.44
CA LEU A 107 -7.90 -2.71 0.89
C LEU A 107 -8.51 -2.95 -0.48
N ILE A 108 -7.74 -2.69 -1.53
CA ILE A 108 -8.22 -2.66 -2.91
C ILE A 108 -7.57 -3.79 -3.70
N PRO A 109 -8.35 -4.72 -4.29
CA PRO A 109 -7.81 -5.71 -5.22
C PRO A 109 -7.15 -5.03 -6.42
N LYS A 110 -5.98 -5.52 -6.83
CA LYS A 110 -5.25 -4.93 -7.96
C LYS A 110 -6.05 -4.93 -9.25
N ASP A 111 -6.88 -5.92 -9.47
CA ASP A 111 -7.72 -6.00 -10.68
C ASP A 111 -8.65 -4.80 -10.85
N ILE A 112 -9.08 -4.17 -9.74
CA ILE A 112 -9.93 -2.97 -9.75
C ILE A 112 -9.16 -1.74 -10.26
N ILE A 113 -7.85 -1.73 -10.08
CA ILE A 113 -6.98 -0.57 -10.38
C ILE A 113 -5.94 -0.87 -11.45
N LYS A 114 -6.05 -2.00 -12.15
CA LYS A 114 -5.07 -2.45 -13.15
C LYS A 114 -4.83 -1.47 -14.29
N ASP A 115 -5.81 -0.63 -14.63
CA ASP A 115 -5.73 0.35 -15.71
C ASP A 115 -5.15 1.70 -15.27
N LEU A 116 -4.93 1.90 -13.98
CA LEU A 116 -4.29 3.10 -13.44
C LEU A 116 -2.79 3.06 -13.73
N LYS A 117 -2.22 4.22 -14.09
CA LYS A 117 -0.80 4.30 -14.48
C LYS A 117 0.12 4.72 -13.34
N SER A 118 -0.26 5.74 -12.57
CA SER A 118 0.66 6.35 -11.61
C SER A 118 0.03 6.73 -10.28
N THR A 119 -1.25 7.06 -10.23
CA THR A 119 -1.93 7.53 -9.02
C THR A 119 -3.32 6.94 -8.87
N ILE A 120 -3.76 6.81 -7.64
CA ILE A 120 -5.14 6.54 -7.25
C ILE A 120 -5.61 7.64 -6.30
N THR A 121 -6.88 8.00 -6.37
CA THR A 121 -7.51 8.96 -5.47
C THR A 121 -8.59 8.25 -4.65
N VAL A 122 -8.44 8.27 -3.32
CA VAL A 122 -9.38 7.66 -2.38
C VAL A 122 -10.04 8.73 -1.51
N GLY A 123 -11.19 8.40 -0.90
CA GLY A 123 -11.95 9.32 -0.04
C GLY A 123 -13.39 9.52 -0.53
N LYS A 124 -13.60 9.54 -1.85
CA LYS A 124 -14.93 9.54 -2.50
C LYS A 124 -15.11 8.32 -3.39
N LEU A 125 -14.08 7.99 -4.15
CA LEU A 125 -14.02 6.75 -4.91
C LEU A 125 -13.52 5.61 -4.01
N TYR A 126 -13.81 4.38 -4.39
CA TYR A 126 -13.38 3.15 -3.70
C TYR A 126 -13.89 3.01 -2.27
N GLN A 127 -15.05 3.62 -1.95
CA GLN A 127 -15.64 3.56 -0.62
C GLN A 127 -16.02 2.12 -0.20
N GLU A 128 -16.36 1.26 -1.14
CA GLU A 128 -16.65 -0.16 -0.91
C GLU A 128 -15.44 -0.94 -0.38
N TYR A 129 -14.24 -0.42 -0.55
CA TYR A 129 -12.99 -1.03 -0.07
C TYR A 129 -12.45 -0.39 1.21
N LYS A 130 -13.16 0.60 1.75
CA LYS A 130 -12.81 1.25 3.01
C LYS A 130 -13.28 0.41 4.20
N PHE A 131 -12.49 0.39 5.27
CA PHE A 131 -12.83 -0.34 6.51
C PHE A 131 -12.32 0.39 7.75
#